data_be9ac09d7ec8858b0952ddc2b4f9863d
#
_entry.id   be9ac09d7ec8858b0952ddc2b4f9863d
#
_cell.length_a   1.000
_cell.length_b   1.000
_cell.length_c   1.000
_cell.angle_alpha   90.00
_cell.angle_beta   90.00
_cell.angle_gamma   90.00
#
_symmetry.space_group_name_H-M   'P 1'
#
loop_
_entity.id
_entity.type
_entity.pdbx_description
1 polymer ?
#
loop_
_entity_poly.entity_id
_entity_poly.type
_entity_poly.pdbx_seq_one_letter_code
_entity_poly.pdbx_strand_id
1 'polypeptide(L)'
;MAIIVNKSNPTDSISYSELREYFLAERNHWINGGGKVRIVMRAPGQPEREAVLHLIYNMNEKGFTSYFLGKKFTGEVLEEPRQQNSTPDVIKFISYVPGAIGYVRADEVDASVKVLRVDGLAPGEPGYKIKL
;
A
#
# COMPACT_ATOMS: atom_id res chain seq x y z
N MET A 1 -6.93 9.43 -0.68
CA MET A 1 -6.26 8.30 0.03
C MET A 1 -4.83 8.67 0.37
N ALA A 2 -4.39 8.36 1.56
CA ALA A 2 -3.01 8.50 1.96
C ALA A 2 -2.31 7.15 1.89
N ILE A 3 -1.15 7.11 1.26
CA ILE A 3 -0.27 5.94 1.27
C ILE A 3 0.60 6.06 2.51
N ILE A 4 0.55 5.08 3.39
CA ILE A 4 1.21 5.14 4.69
C ILE A 4 2.24 4.03 4.84
N VAL A 5 3.32 4.35 5.56
CA VAL A 5 4.40 3.43 5.88
C VAL A 5 4.80 3.58 7.34
N ASN A 6 5.61 2.64 7.82
CA ASN A 6 6.17 2.71 9.17
C ASN A 6 7.06 3.96 9.30
N LYS A 7 7.04 4.59 10.46
CA LYS A 7 7.84 5.79 10.73
C LYS A 7 9.34 5.59 10.57
N SER A 8 9.83 4.38 10.77
CA SER A 8 11.26 4.07 10.61
C SER A 8 11.69 3.94 9.14
N ASN A 9 10.73 3.88 8.21
CA ASN A 9 11.04 3.82 6.79
C ASN A 9 11.61 5.16 6.34
N PRO A 10 12.83 5.21 5.78
CA PRO A 10 13.46 6.47 5.38
C PRO A 10 12.87 7.09 4.11
N THR A 11 11.99 6.38 3.40
CA THR A 11 11.37 6.88 2.18
C THR A 11 10.34 7.95 2.50
N ASP A 12 10.41 9.10 1.81
CA ASP A 12 9.47 10.20 1.97
C ASP A 12 8.57 10.40 0.76
N SER A 13 9.07 10.03 -0.42
CA SER A 13 8.36 10.20 -1.68
C SER A 13 8.70 9.07 -2.65
N ILE A 14 7.71 8.65 -3.42
CA ILE A 14 7.89 7.66 -4.49
C ILE A 14 7.13 8.13 -5.73
N SER A 15 7.54 7.65 -6.89
CA SER A 15 6.77 7.87 -8.11
C SER A 15 5.53 6.96 -8.11
N TYR A 16 4.55 7.30 -8.93
CA TYR A 16 3.39 6.44 -9.13
C TYR A 16 3.81 5.05 -9.67
N SER A 17 4.80 5.00 -10.55
CA SER A 17 5.34 3.73 -11.06
C SER A 17 5.93 2.88 -9.94
N GLU A 18 6.72 3.48 -9.05
CA GLU A 18 7.30 2.78 -7.90
C GLU A 18 6.21 2.29 -6.95
N LEU A 19 5.18 3.11 -6.70
CA LEU A 19 4.04 2.72 -5.89
C LEU A 19 3.39 1.44 -6.43
N ARG A 20 3.16 1.39 -7.75
CA ARG A 20 2.61 0.20 -8.39
C ARG A 20 3.55 -1.00 -8.25
N GLU A 21 4.85 -0.81 -8.43
CA GLU A 21 5.81 -1.91 -8.28
C GLU A 21 5.78 -2.52 -6.88
N TYR A 22 5.67 -1.69 -5.84
CA TYR A 22 5.54 -2.20 -4.46
C TYR A 22 4.22 -2.95 -4.26
N PHE A 23 3.11 -2.38 -4.69
CA PHE A 23 1.80 -3.04 -4.52
C PHE A 23 1.64 -4.29 -5.38
N LEU A 24 2.27 -4.34 -6.55
CA LEU A 24 2.27 -5.52 -7.41
C LEU A 24 3.27 -6.59 -6.95
N ALA A 25 4.00 -6.34 -5.87
CA ALA A 25 5.06 -7.23 -5.37
C ALA A 25 6.18 -7.48 -6.39
N GLU A 26 6.40 -6.53 -7.29
CA GLU A 26 7.52 -6.55 -8.22
C GLU A 26 8.81 -6.10 -7.54
N ARG A 27 8.69 -5.30 -6.46
CA ARG A 27 9.78 -4.93 -5.55
C ARG A 27 9.47 -5.50 -4.18
N ASN A 28 10.36 -6.34 -3.67
CA ASN A 28 10.16 -7.03 -2.40
C ASN A 28 10.92 -6.39 -1.23
N HIS A 29 11.79 -5.44 -1.52
CA HIS A 29 12.59 -4.74 -0.50
C HIS A 29 12.60 -3.25 -0.79
N TRP A 30 12.61 -2.45 0.28
CA TRP A 30 12.77 -1.01 0.19
C TRP A 30 14.20 -0.67 -0.19
N ILE A 31 14.36 0.21 -1.19
CA ILE A 31 15.69 0.60 -1.71
C ILE A 31 16.54 1.28 -0.63
N ASN A 32 15.91 2.01 0.28
CA ASN A 32 16.59 2.85 1.26
C ASN A 32 16.83 2.15 2.61
N GLY A 33 16.74 0.85 2.69
CA GLY A 33 16.94 0.12 3.94
C GLY A 33 15.70 0.01 4.81
N GLY A 34 14.50 0.25 4.27
CA GLY A 34 13.24 0.08 4.99
C GLY A 34 12.82 -1.37 5.23
N GLY A 35 13.64 -2.32 4.79
CA GLY A 35 13.40 -3.75 4.97
C GLY A 35 12.55 -4.38 3.88
N LYS A 36 12.02 -5.56 4.17
CA LYS A 36 11.14 -6.28 3.26
C LYS A 36 9.77 -5.58 3.18
N VAL A 37 9.25 -5.46 1.96
CA VAL A 37 7.94 -4.87 1.73
C VAL A 37 6.83 -5.81 2.21
N ARG A 38 5.93 -5.29 3.04
CA ARG A 38 4.74 -6.00 3.53
C ARG A 38 3.51 -5.20 3.14
N ILE A 39 2.73 -5.71 2.19
CA ILE A 39 1.55 -5.01 1.66
C ILE A 39 0.35 -5.24 2.57
N VAL A 40 -0.37 -4.17 2.90
CA VAL A 40 -1.59 -4.24 3.70
C VAL A 40 -2.77 -3.73 2.87
N MET A 41 -3.82 -4.53 2.79
CA MET A 41 -5.05 -4.20 2.07
C MET A 41 -6.25 -4.19 3.03
N ARG A 42 -7.23 -3.33 2.77
CA ARG A 42 -8.52 -3.41 3.44
C ARG A 42 -9.29 -4.62 2.93
N ALA A 43 -10.29 -5.04 3.68
CA ALA A 43 -11.14 -6.18 3.31
C ALA A 43 -11.94 -5.91 2.03
N PRO A 44 -12.29 -6.97 1.26
CA PRO A 44 -13.14 -6.84 0.08
C PRO A 44 -14.47 -6.12 0.41
N GLY A 45 -14.97 -5.33 -0.54
CA GLY A 45 -16.20 -4.57 -0.38
C GLY A 45 -16.03 -3.19 0.23
N GLN A 46 -14.86 -2.88 0.75
CA GLN A 46 -14.59 -1.54 1.30
C GLN A 46 -14.27 -0.56 0.17
N PRO A 47 -14.84 0.67 0.21
CA PRO A 47 -14.58 1.68 -0.84
C PRO A 47 -13.09 1.97 -1.03
N GLU A 48 -12.32 1.99 0.06
CA GLU A 48 -10.88 2.23 0.02
C GLU A 48 -10.17 1.13 -0.77
N ARG A 49 -10.56 -0.13 -0.58
CA ARG A 49 -9.99 -1.24 -1.33
C ARG A 49 -10.34 -1.16 -2.80
N GLU A 50 -11.59 -0.86 -3.13
CA GLU A 50 -12.02 -0.73 -4.52
C GLU A 50 -11.27 0.39 -5.24
N ALA A 51 -11.06 1.51 -4.57
CA ALA A 51 -10.29 2.62 -5.12
C ALA A 51 -8.85 2.20 -5.42
N VAL A 52 -8.21 1.48 -4.51
CA VAL A 52 -6.82 1.01 -4.69
C VAL A 52 -6.73 -0.06 -5.78
N LEU A 53 -7.67 -0.97 -5.85
CA LEU A 53 -7.72 -1.94 -6.95
C LEU A 53 -7.80 -1.24 -8.31
N HIS A 54 -8.61 -0.18 -8.40
CA HIS A 54 -8.75 0.59 -9.62
C HIS A 54 -7.52 1.47 -9.90
N LEU A 55 -7.08 2.24 -8.92
CA LEU A 55 -6.08 3.29 -9.12
C LEU A 55 -4.64 2.79 -9.13
N ILE A 56 -4.34 1.74 -8.39
CA ILE A 56 -2.98 1.22 -8.27
C ILE A 56 -2.82 -0.09 -9.05
N TYR A 57 -3.71 -1.05 -8.82
CA TYR A 57 -3.62 -2.36 -9.47
C TYR A 57 -4.19 -2.39 -10.88
N ASN A 58 -5.17 -1.53 -11.17
CA ASN A 58 -5.94 -1.57 -12.42
C ASN A 58 -6.54 -2.97 -12.64
N MET A 59 -7.12 -3.54 -11.60
CA MET A 59 -7.69 -4.89 -11.58
C MET A 59 -9.00 -4.88 -10.80
N ASN A 60 -9.88 -5.86 -11.09
CA ASN A 60 -11.01 -6.18 -10.23
C ASN A 60 -10.60 -7.22 -9.19
N GLU A 61 -11.51 -7.61 -8.29
CA GLU A 61 -11.22 -8.60 -7.24
C GLU A 61 -10.75 -9.93 -7.80
N LYS A 62 -11.38 -10.39 -8.87
CA LYS A 62 -11.00 -11.65 -9.50
C LYS A 62 -9.59 -11.60 -10.08
N GLY A 63 -9.26 -10.50 -10.76
CA GLY A 63 -7.93 -10.27 -11.31
C GLY A 63 -6.86 -10.19 -10.24
N PHE A 64 -7.15 -9.48 -9.14
CA PHE A 64 -6.26 -9.37 -8.00
C PHE A 64 -5.97 -10.74 -7.37
N THR A 65 -7.01 -11.52 -7.12
CA THR A 65 -6.88 -12.87 -6.55
C THR A 65 -6.04 -13.77 -7.45
N SER A 66 -6.33 -13.79 -8.75
CA SER A 66 -5.58 -14.58 -9.73
C SER A 66 -4.12 -14.15 -9.82
N TYR A 67 -3.87 -12.84 -9.78
CA TYR A 67 -2.51 -12.29 -9.85
C TYR A 67 -1.64 -12.78 -8.68
N PHE A 68 -2.11 -12.64 -7.45
CA PHE A 68 -1.33 -13.03 -6.28
C PHE A 68 -1.28 -14.55 -6.10
N LEU A 69 -2.32 -15.27 -6.50
CA LEU A 69 -2.28 -16.73 -6.51
C LEU A 69 -1.19 -17.23 -7.46
N GLY A 70 -1.07 -16.64 -8.64
CA GLY A 70 -0.02 -16.95 -9.60
C GLY A 70 1.37 -16.66 -9.05
N LYS A 71 1.59 -15.51 -8.44
CA LYS A 71 2.88 -15.15 -7.83
C LYS A 71 3.25 -16.09 -6.68
N LYS A 72 2.29 -16.48 -5.88
CA LYS A 72 2.50 -17.43 -4.79
C LYS A 72 2.85 -18.81 -5.33
N PHE A 73 2.17 -19.25 -6.38
CA PHE A 73 2.40 -20.53 -7.03
C PHE A 73 3.81 -20.61 -7.63
N THR A 74 4.30 -19.53 -8.23
CA THR A 74 5.65 -19.48 -8.80
C THR A 74 6.74 -19.23 -7.76
N GLY A 75 6.38 -19.01 -6.50
CA GLY A 75 7.34 -18.71 -5.43
C GLY A 75 7.86 -17.29 -5.40
N GLU A 76 7.32 -16.38 -6.23
CA GLU A 76 7.73 -14.98 -6.22
C GLU A 76 7.32 -14.24 -4.96
N VAL A 77 6.22 -14.67 -4.33
CA VAL A 77 5.79 -14.19 -3.01
C VAL A 77 5.46 -15.38 -2.12
N LEU A 78 5.64 -15.21 -0.81
CA LEU A 78 5.35 -16.27 0.16
C LEU A 78 3.89 -16.24 0.61
N GLU A 79 3.27 -15.06 0.59
CA GLU A 79 1.89 -14.87 1.02
C GLU A 79 1.24 -13.72 0.25
N GLU A 80 -0.09 -13.71 0.20
CA GLU A 80 -0.86 -12.60 -0.35
C GLU A 80 -0.72 -11.37 0.55
N PRO A 81 -1.07 -10.17 0.04
CA PRO A 81 -1.15 -8.98 0.88
C PRO A 81 -1.98 -9.22 2.13
N ARG A 82 -1.52 -8.68 3.25
CA ARG A 82 -2.22 -8.78 4.53
C ARG A 82 -3.53 -8.04 4.48
N GLN A 83 -4.61 -8.69 4.90
CA GLN A 83 -5.93 -8.07 4.93
C GLN A 83 -6.26 -7.59 6.33
N GLN A 84 -6.74 -6.35 6.45
CA GLN A 84 -7.23 -5.76 7.69
C GLN A 84 -8.64 -5.21 7.50
N ASN A 85 -9.47 -5.36 8.53
CA ASN A 85 -10.90 -5.04 8.42
C ASN A 85 -11.23 -3.57 8.71
N SER A 86 -10.33 -2.82 9.30
CA SER A 86 -10.59 -1.44 9.69
C SER A 86 -9.36 -0.56 9.52
N THR A 87 -9.58 0.76 9.43
CA THR A 87 -8.50 1.75 9.41
C THR A 87 -7.61 1.67 10.65
N PRO A 88 -8.14 1.59 11.88
CA PRO A 88 -7.29 1.42 13.07
C PRO A 88 -6.39 0.20 12.99
N ASP A 89 -6.89 -0.92 12.46
CA ASP A 89 -6.10 -2.14 12.32
C ASP A 89 -4.99 -2.00 11.28
N VAL A 90 -5.26 -1.30 10.17
CA VAL A 90 -4.23 -0.98 9.16
C VAL A 90 -3.12 -0.15 9.79
N ILE A 91 -3.48 0.92 10.47
CA ILE A 91 -2.53 1.84 11.11
C ILE A 91 -1.70 1.11 12.17
N LYS A 92 -2.35 0.29 12.99
CA LYS A 92 -1.67 -0.48 14.03
C LYS A 92 -0.63 -1.43 13.43
N PHE A 93 -1.01 -2.19 12.42
CA PHE A 93 -0.09 -3.12 11.74
C PHE A 93 1.12 -2.38 11.18
N ILE A 94 0.88 -1.29 10.45
CA ILE A 94 1.96 -0.53 9.81
C ILE A 94 2.87 0.12 10.86
N SER A 95 2.31 0.57 11.98
CA SER A 95 3.11 1.17 13.06
C SER A 95 4.08 0.18 13.71
N TYR A 96 3.77 -1.11 13.67
CA TYR A 96 4.62 -2.16 14.27
C TYR A 96 5.53 -2.88 13.28
N VAL A 97 5.26 -2.82 11.98
CA VAL A 97 6.01 -3.59 10.97
C VAL A 97 6.81 -2.64 10.09
N PRO A 98 8.16 -2.63 10.22
CA PRO A 98 9.00 -1.62 9.57
C PRO A 98 8.86 -1.51 8.05
N GLY A 99 8.66 -2.61 7.33
CA GLY A 99 8.55 -2.61 5.87
C GLY A 99 7.13 -2.53 5.35
N ALA A 100 6.13 -2.31 6.21
CA ALA A 100 4.74 -2.32 5.79
C ALA A 100 4.37 -1.08 4.98
N ILE A 101 3.52 -1.27 3.98
CA ILE A 101 2.90 -0.22 3.18
C ILE A 101 1.41 -0.51 3.05
N GLY A 102 0.60 0.52 3.17
CA GLY A 102 -0.84 0.41 3.06
C GLY A 102 -1.46 1.76 2.74
N TYR A 103 -2.76 1.86 2.93
CA TYR A 103 -3.51 3.06 2.61
C TYR A 103 -4.67 3.25 3.58
N VAL A 104 -4.98 4.50 3.84
CA VAL A 104 -6.16 4.92 4.61
C VAL A 104 -6.72 6.19 3.99
N ARG A 105 -7.90 6.61 4.41
CA ARG A 105 -8.41 7.93 4.04
C ARG A 105 -7.49 8.99 4.62
N ALA A 106 -7.26 10.06 3.87
CA ALA A 106 -6.29 11.08 4.27
C ALA A 106 -6.61 11.72 5.64
N ASP A 107 -7.91 11.87 5.96
CA ASP A 107 -8.34 12.44 7.23
C ASP A 107 -8.28 11.47 8.42
N GLU A 108 -7.94 10.21 8.15
CA GLU A 108 -7.84 9.18 9.21
C GLU A 108 -6.39 8.88 9.61
N VAL A 109 -5.42 9.55 9.01
CA VAL A 109 -4.00 9.38 9.35
C VAL A 109 -3.73 9.96 10.75
N ASP A 110 -2.95 9.22 11.56
CA ASP A 110 -2.47 9.73 12.83
C ASP A 110 -0.94 9.75 12.87
N ALA A 111 -0.38 10.19 14.00
CA ALA A 111 1.06 10.39 14.13
C ALA A 111 1.87 9.11 14.30
N SER A 112 1.24 7.95 14.36
CA SER A 112 1.93 6.65 14.53
C SER A 112 2.51 6.11 13.23
N VAL A 113 2.13 6.68 12.08
CA VAL A 113 2.60 6.28 10.76
C VAL A 113 3.03 7.50 9.96
N LYS A 114 3.71 7.26 8.84
CA LYS A 114 4.20 8.30 7.95
C LYS A 114 3.46 8.25 6.62
N VAL A 115 3.08 9.42 6.08
CA VAL A 115 2.44 9.54 4.76
C VAL A 115 3.51 9.73 3.71
N LEU A 116 3.46 8.94 2.64
CA LEU A 116 4.33 9.13 1.47
C LEU A 116 3.73 10.15 0.51
N ARG A 117 4.60 10.95 -0.09
CA ARG A 117 4.25 11.73 -1.28
C ARG A 117 4.30 10.81 -2.49
N VAL A 118 3.39 11.02 -3.42
CA VAL A 118 3.35 10.30 -4.70
C VAL A 118 3.54 11.30 -5.81
N ASP A 119 4.58 11.10 -6.62
CA ASP A 119 5.01 12.07 -7.65
C ASP A 119 5.28 13.46 -7.06
N GLY A 120 5.79 13.51 -5.82
CA GLY A 120 6.09 14.75 -5.13
C GLY A 120 4.88 15.44 -4.51
N LEU A 121 3.69 14.85 -4.60
CA LEU A 121 2.43 15.45 -4.12
C LEU A 121 1.92 14.73 -2.87
N ALA A 122 1.41 15.52 -1.93
CA ALA A 122 0.71 15.01 -0.75
C ALA A 122 -0.77 14.82 -1.05
N PRO A 123 -1.49 13.99 -0.27
CA PRO A 123 -2.94 13.87 -0.40
C PRO A 123 -3.62 15.24 -0.30
N GLY A 124 -4.56 15.52 -1.20
CA GLY A 124 -5.28 16.78 -1.26
C GLY A 124 -4.64 17.84 -2.14
N GLU A 125 -3.39 17.67 -2.55
CA GLU A 125 -2.75 18.60 -3.48
C GLU A 125 -3.26 18.34 -4.92
N PRO A 126 -3.39 19.42 -5.75
CA PRO A 126 -3.79 19.23 -7.14
C PRO A 126 -2.86 18.28 -7.89
N GLY A 127 -3.42 17.34 -8.63
CA GLY A 127 -2.66 16.37 -9.40
C GLY A 127 -2.31 15.08 -8.65
N TYR A 128 -2.63 14.99 -7.35
CA TYR A 128 -2.43 13.76 -6.59
C TYR A 128 -3.30 12.63 -7.17
N LYS A 129 -2.68 11.49 -7.50
CA LYS A 129 -3.35 10.46 -8.30
C LYS A 129 -4.20 9.47 -7.50
N ILE A 130 -3.96 9.33 -6.20
CA ILE A 130 -4.65 8.31 -5.40
C ILE A 130 -5.85 8.93 -4.69
N LYS A 131 -6.86 9.27 -5.46
CA LYS A 131 -8.10 9.88 -4.94
C LYS A 131 -9.19 8.82 -4.81
N LEU A 132 -9.85 8.86 -3.67
CA LEU A 132 -11.01 8.02 -3.44
C LEU A 132 -12.21 8.51 -4.24
#